data_20b3368ee9f2888c4140f55bdb78ab39
#
_entry.id   20b3368ee9f2888c4140f55bdb78ab39
#
_cell.length_a   1.000
_cell.length_b   1.000
_cell.length_c   1.000
_cell.angle_alpha   90.00
_cell.angle_beta   90.00
_cell.angle_gamma   90.00
#
_symmetry.space_group_name_H-M   'P 1'
#
loop_
_entity.id
_entity.type
_entity.pdbx_description
1 polymer ?
#
loop_
_entity_poly.entity_id
_entity_poly.type
_entity_poly.pdbx_seq_one_letter_code
_entity_poly.pdbx_strand_id
1 'polypeptide(L)'
;MNSNQASPQTLIRSKHPWIAPDVVAQALAQEHGEAGLIWLDGDGSDLGRWLTLAADPLEQRCCRGLPGEVGSTNPFEALRSLDPGHWTGWLSYDAAAWLEPKNAWRSDAMASLWIGRYDPVLRFDLQLRE
;
A
#
# COMPACT_ATOMS: atom_id res chain seq x y z
N MET A 1 26.86 -22.84 -0.87
CA MET A 1 25.66 -22.18 -1.41
C MET A 1 24.60 -22.14 -0.32
N ASN A 2 24.52 -21.02 0.37
CA ASN A 2 23.45 -20.84 1.35
C ASN A 2 22.21 -20.37 0.63
N SER A 3 21.30 -21.29 0.33
CA SER A 3 19.94 -20.96 -0.01
C SER A 3 19.26 -20.43 1.26
N ASN A 4 19.27 -19.13 1.44
CA ASN A 4 18.48 -18.45 2.46
C ASN A 4 17.02 -18.56 1.99
N GLN A 5 16.41 -19.70 2.24
CA GLN A 5 14.96 -19.84 2.14
C GLN A 5 14.40 -19.05 3.32
N ALA A 6 13.91 -17.84 3.04
CA ALA A 6 13.09 -17.11 3.98
C ALA A 6 11.94 -18.04 4.39
N SER A 7 11.85 -18.35 5.68
CA SER A 7 10.74 -19.13 6.24
C SER A 7 9.43 -18.48 5.82
N PRO A 8 8.42 -19.23 5.39
CA PRO A 8 7.14 -18.67 5.02
C PRO A 8 6.58 -17.90 6.21
N GLN A 9 6.31 -16.62 6.00
CA GLN A 9 5.70 -15.80 7.04
C GLN A 9 4.30 -16.35 7.31
N THR A 10 4.06 -16.78 8.55
CA THR A 10 2.75 -17.28 8.97
C THR A 10 1.81 -16.10 9.14
N LEU A 11 0.73 -16.07 8.36
CA LEU A 11 -0.35 -15.09 8.53
C LEU A 11 -1.18 -15.48 9.75
N ILE A 12 -1.16 -14.62 10.77
CA ILE A 12 -1.98 -14.77 11.96
C ILE A 12 -3.20 -13.87 11.82
N ARG A 13 -4.40 -14.46 11.98
CA ARG A 13 -5.67 -13.74 11.98
C ARG A 13 -6.33 -13.85 13.33
N SER A 14 -6.85 -12.73 13.83
CA SER A 14 -7.70 -12.71 15.03
C SER A 14 -8.94 -11.87 14.77
N LYS A 15 -10.06 -12.33 15.29
CA LYS A 15 -11.31 -11.57 15.25
C LYS A 15 -11.41 -10.66 16.45
N HIS A 16 -11.96 -9.47 16.21
CA HIS A 16 -12.21 -8.48 17.24
C HIS A 16 -13.66 -8.02 17.17
N PRO A 17 -14.24 -7.53 18.29
CA PRO A 17 -15.57 -6.95 18.27
C PRO A 17 -15.67 -5.81 17.26
N TRP A 18 -16.84 -5.69 16.62
CA TRP A 18 -17.09 -4.61 15.67
C TRP A 18 -16.97 -3.24 16.33
N ILE A 19 -16.15 -2.40 15.72
CA ILE A 19 -16.11 -0.96 15.94
C ILE A 19 -16.23 -0.32 14.57
N ALA A 20 -17.03 0.74 14.43
CA ALA A 20 -17.18 1.40 13.13
C ALA A 20 -15.83 1.83 12.55
N PRO A 21 -15.55 1.58 11.27
CA PRO A 21 -14.24 1.85 10.67
C PRO A 21 -13.77 3.30 10.78
N ASP A 22 -14.68 4.27 10.70
CA ASP A 22 -14.37 5.69 10.87
C ASP A 22 -13.85 6.01 12.28
N VAL A 23 -14.39 5.38 13.29
CA VAL A 23 -13.92 5.52 14.69
C VAL A 23 -12.51 4.94 14.83
N VAL A 24 -12.27 3.78 14.26
CA VAL A 24 -10.95 3.14 14.28
C VAL A 24 -9.93 3.96 13.50
N ALA A 25 -10.28 4.45 12.31
CA ALA A 25 -9.40 5.30 11.51
C ALA A 25 -9.03 6.59 12.25
N GLN A 26 -9.98 7.22 12.94
CA GLN A 26 -9.71 8.40 13.72
C GLN A 26 -8.75 8.12 14.89
N ALA A 27 -8.92 7.00 15.58
CA ALA A 27 -8.02 6.58 16.64
C ALA A 27 -6.59 6.30 16.12
N LEU A 28 -6.47 5.63 14.97
CA LEU A 28 -5.18 5.39 14.33
C LEU A 28 -4.49 6.69 13.93
N ALA A 29 -5.23 7.64 13.38
CA ALA A 29 -4.70 8.95 13.01
C ALA A 29 -4.22 9.75 14.24
N GLN A 30 -4.93 9.67 15.34
CA GLN A 30 -4.53 10.31 16.59
C GLN A 30 -3.28 9.68 17.21
N GLU A 31 -3.15 8.36 17.15
CA GLU A 31 -2.02 7.63 17.73
C GLU A 31 -0.76 7.72 16.87
N HIS A 32 -0.90 7.57 15.56
CA HIS A 32 0.23 7.44 14.63
C HIS A 32 0.42 8.63 13.68
N GLY A 33 -0.52 9.57 13.66
CA GLY A 33 -0.58 10.62 12.67
C GLY A 33 -1.25 10.16 11.37
N GLU A 34 -1.51 11.11 10.49
CA GLU A 34 -2.20 10.85 9.21
C GLU A 34 -1.26 10.37 8.10
N ALA A 35 0.04 10.64 8.24
CA ALA A 35 1.02 10.24 7.24
C ALA A 35 1.14 8.72 7.18
N GLY A 36 0.90 8.16 5.99
CA GLY A 36 0.92 6.72 5.78
C GLY A 36 -0.34 5.97 6.25
N LEU A 37 -1.36 6.66 6.71
CA LEU A 37 -2.65 6.04 7.01
C LEU A 37 -3.31 5.56 5.71
N ILE A 38 -3.69 4.30 5.68
CA ILE A 38 -4.37 3.66 4.55
C ILE A 38 -5.84 3.44 4.91
N TRP A 39 -6.70 3.89 4.01
CA TRP A 39 -8.14 3.61 4.03
C TRP A 39 -8.56 3.15 2.64
N LEU A 40 -8.76 1.85 2.48
CA LEU A 40 -9.32 1.27 1.28
C LEU A 40 -10.79 0.97 1.54
N ASP A 41 -11.63 1.85 1.05
CA ASP A 41 -13.06 1.86 1.36
C ASP A 41 -13.84 0.81 0.55
N GLY A 42 -15.02 0.49 1.06
CA GLY A 42 -16.02 -0.33 0.41
C GLY A 42 -17.40 0.25 0.71
N ASP A 43 -18.39 -0.09 -0.11
CA ASP A 43 -19.77 0.39 0.02
C ASP A 43 -20.73 -0.62 0.68
N GLY A 44 -20.20 -1.80 1.08
CA GLY A 44 -20.98 -2.89 1.66
C GLY A 44 -21.73 -3.77 0.64
N SER A 45 -21.63 -3.47 -0.65
CA SER A 45 -22.16 -4.33 -1.73
C SER A 45 -21.32 -5.62 -1.85
N ASP A 46 -21.74 -6.56 -2.70
CA ASP A 46 -20.98 -7.80 -2.91
C ASP A 46 -19.56 -7.55 -3.41
N LEU A 47 -19.36 -6.54 -4.25
CA LEU A 47 -18.05 -6.14 -4.75
C LEU A 47 -17.28 -5.22 -3.80
N GLY A 48 -18.00 -4.43 -3.01
CA GLY A 48 -17.45 -3.48 -2.02
C GLY A 48 -17.61 -3.93 -0.57
N ARG A 49 -17.60 -5.23 -0.31
CA ARG A 49 -17.84 -5.81 1.01
C ARG A 49 -16.78 -5.45 2.04
N TRP A 50 -15.53 -5.35 1.62
CA TRP A 50 -14.40 -5.22 2.50
C TRP A 50 -13.86 -3.79 2.57
N LEU A 51 -13.50 -3.39 3.77
CA LEU A 51 -12.75 -2.17 4.03
C LEU A 51 -11.45 -2.53 4.73
N THR A 52 -10.36 -1.86 4.37
CA THR A 52 -9.04 -2.10 4.95
C THR A 52 -8.50 -0.81 5.56
N LEU A 53 -8.04 -0.88 6.79
CA LEU A 53 -7.30 0.19 7.46
C LEU A 53 -5.91 -0.31 7.87
N ALA A 54 -4.92 0.56 7.72
CA ALA A 54 -3.59 0.35 8.26
C ALA A 54 -2.92 1.69 8.54
N ALA A 55 -2.02 1.72 9.49
CA ALA A 55 -1.29 2.92 9.87
C ALA A 55 0.14 2.57 10.24
N ASP A 56 1.00 3.58 10.29
CA ASP A 56 2.39 3.47 10.72
C ASP A 56 3.17 2.38 9.95
N PRO A 57 3.42 2.59 8.64
CA PRO A 57 4.08 1.57 7.83
C PRO A 57 5.47 1.25 8.38
N LEU A 58 5.79 -0.04 8.44
CA LEU A 58 7.09 -0.53 8.87
C LEU A 58 8.20 -0.18 7.88
N GLU A 59 7.83 -0.04 6.62
CA GLU A 59 8.72 0.19 5.51
C GLU A 59 7.98 0.91 4.39
N GLN A 60 8.67 1.77 3.66
CA GLN A 60 8.09 2.52 2.55
C GLN A 60 9.01 2.44 1.32
N ARG A 61 8.40 2.48 0.13
CA ARG A 61 9.07 2.68 -1.14
C ARG A 61 8.43 3.86 -1.86
N CYS A 62 9.23 4.76 -2.36
CA CYS A 62 8.78 5.91 -3.13
C CYS A 62 9.65 6.05 -4.37
N CYS A 63 9.03 6.04 -5.53
CA CYS A 63 9.70 6.26 -6.81
C CYS A 63 9.22 7.56 -7.43
N ARG A 64 10.13 8.28 -8.06
CA ARG A 64 9.87 9.58 -8.69
C ARG A 64 10.59 9.66 -10.02
N GLY A 65 10.12 10.56 -10.88
CA GLY A 65 10.76 10.92 -12.13
C GLY A 65 10.40 10.02 -13.30
N LEU A 66 10.76 10.49 -14.47
CA LEU A 66 10.59 9.78 -15.73
C LEU A 66 11.89 9.07 -16.12
N PRO A 67 11.82 8.07 -17.05
CA PRO A 67 13.03 7.42 -17.57
C PRO A 67 14.01 8.44 -18.14
N GLY A 68 15.30 8.35 -17.77
CA GLY A 68 16.36 9.24 -18.20
C GLY A 68 16.56 10.51 -17.36
N GLU A 69 15.65 10.83 -16.45
CA GLU A 69 15.83 11.95 -15.52
C GLU A 69 16.83 11.60 -14.41
N VAL A 70 17.60 12.57 -13.97
CA VAL A 70 18.56 12.41 -12.87
C VAL A 70 17.80 12.09 -11.57
N GLY A 71 18.21 11.02 -10.88
CA GLY A 71 17.58 10.58 -9.64
C GLY A 71 16.25 9.85 -9.82
N SER A 72 15.82 9.60 -11.06
CA SER A 72 14.63 8.81 -11.32
C SER A 72 14.82 7.34 -10.93
N THR A 73 13.74 6.72 -10.45
CA THR A 73 13.72 5.31 -10.05
C THR A 73 12.57 4.58 -10.70
N ASN A 74 12.85 3.37 -11.18
CA ASN A 74 11.86 2.54 -11.88
C ASN A 74 10.86 1.93 -10.88
N PRO A 75 9.56 2.29 -10.94
CA PRO A 75 8.56 1.79 -10.00
C PRO A 75 8.32 0.29 -10.14
N PHE A 76 8.47 -0.29 -11.32
CA PHE A 76 8.27 -1.73 -11.53
C PHE A 76 9.42 -2.57 -10.96
N GLU A 77 10.65 -2.08 -11.03
CA GLU A 77 11.79 -2.73 -10.35
C GLU A 77 11.62 -2.65 -8.83
N ALA A 78 11.17 -1.51 -8.31
CA ALA A 78 10.86 -1.38 -6.90
C ALA A 78 9.80 -2.40 -6.46
N LEU A 79 8.71 -2.56 -7.21
CA LEU A 79 7.68 -3.55 -6.91
C LEU A 79 8.21 -5.00 -6.93
N ARG A 80 9.10 -5.32 -7.87
CA ARG A 80 9.70 -6.67 -7.93
C ARG A 80 10.66 -6.97 -6.78
N SER A 81 11.20 -5.94 -6.15
CA SER A 81 12.18 -6.06 -5.07
C SER A 81 11.57 -6.07 -3.66
N LEU A 82 10.24 -6.02 -3.54
CA LEU A 82 9.57 -6.00 -2.26
C LEU A 82 9.73 -7.33 -1.52
N ASP A 83 10.08 -7.22 -0.23
CA ASP A 83 10.06 -8.36 0.68
C ASP A 83 8.62 -8.84 0.93
N PRO A 84 8.42 -10.10 1.37
CA PRO A 84 7.11 -10.59 1.73
C PRO A 84 6.45 -9.72 2.81
N GLY A 85 5.14 -9.52 2.69
CA GLY A 85 4.35 -8.74 3.62
C GLY A 85 3.11 -8.17 2.97
N HIS A 86 2.38 -7.37 3.73
CA HIS A 86 1.22 -6.64 3.23
C HIS A 86 1.64 -5.25 2.78
N TRP A 87 1.69 -5.05 1.48
CA TRP A 87 2.05 -3.78 0.86
C TRP A 87 0.82 -3.10 0.28
N THR A 88 0.65 -1.85 0.60
CA THR A 88 -0.48 -1.04 0.10
C THR A 88 -0.01 0.37 -0.23
N GLY A 89 -0.51 0.90 -1.32
CA GLY A 89 -0.20 2.24 -1.76
C GLY A 89 -0.82 2.53 -3.12
N TRP A 90 -0.10 3.25 -3.96
CA TRP A 90 -0.60 3.65 -5.26
C TRP A 90 0.53 3.68 -6.30
N LEU A 91 0.13 3.45 -7.53
CA LEU A 91 0.94 3.57 -8.73
C LEU A 91 0.31 4.65 -9.60
N SER A 92 1.06 5.70 -9.94
CA SER A 92 0.54 6.77 -10.75
C SER A 92 0.45 6.38 -12.23
N TYR A 93 -0.37 7.11 -12.97
CA TYR A 93 -0.46 6.95 -14.42
C TYR A 93 0.91 7.12 -15.11
N ASP A 94 1.73 8.03 -14.62
CA ASP A 94 3.07 8.33 -15.17
C ASP A 94 4.07 7.16 -15.04
N ALA A 95 3.78 6.18 -14.20
CA ALA A 95 4.58 4.94 -14.16
C ALA A 95 4.61 4.23 -15.52
N ALA A 96 3.59 4.41 -16.35
CA ALA A 96 3.54 3.85 -17.70
C ALA A 96 4.68 4.35 -18.61
N ALA A 97 5.31 5.48 -18.30
CA ALA A 97 6.48 5.98 -19.02
C ALA A 97 7.65 4.98 -19.01
N TRP A 98 7.74 4.16 -17.98
CA TRP A 98 8.76 3.11 -17.84
C TRP A 98 8.48 1.88 -18.69
N LEU A 99 7.26 1.73 -19.18
CA LEU A 99 6.86 0.67 -20.12
C LEU A 99 6.83 1.17 -21.56
N GLU A 100 6.47 2.45 -21.76
CA GLU A 100 6.32 3.09 -23.07
C GLU A 100 7.05 4.43 -23.13
N PRO A 101 8.41 4.42 -23.06
CA PRO A 101 9.20 5.65 -22.94
C PRO A 101 9.16 6.53 -24.18
N LYS A 102 8.70 6.01 -25.32
CA LYS A 102 8.62 6.75 -26.59
C LYS A 102 7.47 7.76 -26.64
N ASN A 103 6.48 7.64 -25.74
CA ASN A 103 5.38 8.58 -25.65
C ASN A 103 5.84 9.89 -24.99
N ALA A 104 5.14 10.99 -25.31
CA ALA A 104 5.42 12.29 -24.72
C ALA A 104 4.90 12.35 -23.28
N TRP A 105 5.74 12.04 -22.33
CA TRP A 105 5.44 12.12 -20.91
C TRP A 105 5.89 13.49 -20.35
N ARG A 106 5.14 13.98 -19.38
CA ARG A 106 5.49 15.18 -18.62
C ARG A 106 5.84 14.80 -17.19
N SER A 107 6.97 15.31 -16.72
CA SER A 107 7.33 15.19 -15.32
C SER A 107 6.40 16.04 -14.46
N ASP A 108 5.98 15.48 -13.32
CA ASP A 108 5.29 16.24 -12.29
C ASP A 108 5.89 15.95 -10.90
N ALA A 109 5.41 16.65 -9.88
CA ALA A 109 5.91 16.50 -8.52
C ALA A 109 5.38 15.23 -7.83
N MET A 110 4.40 14.56 -8.42
CA MET A 110 3.81 13.37 -7.84
C MET A 110 4.74 12.17 -8.01
N ALA A 111 4.87 11.36 -6.97
CA ALA A 111 5.61 10.11 -7.07
C ALA A 111 4.93 9.16 -8.07
N SER A 112 5.73 8.42 -8.83
CA SER A 112 5.21 7.36 -9.72
C SER A 112 4.74 6.13 -8.97
N LEU A 113 5.33 5.87 -7.81
CA LEU A 113 4.95 4.82 -6.86
C LEU A 113 5.12 5.34 -5.45
N TRP A 114 4.13 5.11 -4.62
CA TRP A 114 4.28 5.13 -3.18
C TRP A 114 3.61 3.89 -2.60
N ILE A 115 4.33 3.13 -1.79
CA ILE A 115 3.81 1.89 -1.20
C ILE A 115 4.44 1.67 0.17
N GLY A 116 3.62 1.28 1.13
CA GLY A 116 4.03 0.96 2.49
C GLY A 116 3.75 -0.49 2.86
N ARG A 117 4.63 -1.08 3.68
CA ARG A 117 4.42 -2.38 4.29
C ARG A 117 3.83 -2.20 5.68
N TYR A 118 2.73 -2.87 5.93
CA TYR A 118 1.93 -2.73 7.15
C TYR A 118 1.79 -4.03 7.89
N ASP A 119 1.89 -3.95 9.22
CA ASP A 119 1.59 -5.03 10.14
C ASP A 119 1.34 -4.39 11.53
N PRO A 120 0.14 -4.50 12.09
CA PRO A 120 -1.03 -5.21 11.56
C PRO A 120 -1.80 -4.46 10.47
N VAL A 121 -2.68 -5.20 9.80
CA VAL A 121 -3.69 -4.66 8.89
C VAL A 121 -5.06 -5.02 9.44
N LEU A 122 -5.94 -4.03 9.52
CA LEU A 122 -7.32 -4.21 9.98
C LEU A 122 -8.23 -4.37 8.78
N ARG A 123 -9.02 -5.42 8.78
CA ARG A 123 -9.97 -5.72 7.73
C ARG A 123 -11.37 -5.83 8.28
N PHE A 124 -12.29 -5.10 7.69
CA PHE A 124 -13.69 -5.00 8.13
C PHE A 124 -14.59 -5.67 7.11
N ASP A 125 -15.41 -6.59 7.57
CA ASP A 125 -16.51 -7.12 6.78
C ASP A 125 -17.75 -6.25 6.98
N LEU A 126 -18.04 -5.40 5.99
CA LEU A 126 -19.14 -4.44 6.09
C LEU A 126 -20.52 -5.09 6.03
N GLN A 127 -20.62 -6.34 5.55
CA GLN A 127 -21.88 -7.09 5.53
C GLN A 127 -22.14 -7.80 6.85
N LEU A 128 -21.15 -8.48 7.40
CA LEU A 128 -21.27 -9.21 8.66
C LEU A 128 -21.00 -8.34 9.90
N ARG A 129 -20.40 -7.17 9.73
CA ARG A 129 -19.93 -6.30 10.81
C ARG A 129 -18.94 -7.01 11.74
N GLU A 130 -17.89 -7.52 11.13
CA GLU A 130 -16.76 -8.18 11.77
C GLU A 130 -15.41 -7.53 11.43
#